data_328cf975a5f2c2012fcb4cb59b9e4ff7
#
_entry.id   328cf975a5f2c2012fcb4cb59b9e4ff7
#
_cell.length_a   1.000
_cell.length_b   1.000
_cell.length_c   1.000
_cell.angle_alpha   90.00
_cell.angle_beta   90.00
_cell.angle_gamma   90.00
#
_symmetry.space_group_name_H-M   'P 1'
#
loop_
_entity.id
_entity.type
_entity.pdbx_description
1 polymer ?
#
loop_
_entity_poly.entity_id
_entity_poly.type
_entity_poly.pdbx_seq_one_letter_code
_entity_poly.pdbx_strand_id
1 'polypeptide(L)'
;MNNAFCGSFLSEYPHSDNRYNNVKELLSRAYLTPICSYVGAVLEIKDRNMDNGGIDATVELPPNKDRLVPLRIDVQLKATSSPRIDANGDNLQFDMKVETFRRMSSKKRCCPWLLFVLILPEDIHDWVVVNENELIE
;
A
#
# COMPACT_ATOMS: atom_id res chain seq x y z
N MET A 1 21.23 8.19 -22.07
CA MET A 1 20.00 9.03 -22.17
C MET A 1 19.41 9.15 -20.80
N ASN A 2 19.19 10.36 -20.33
CA ASN A 2 18.88 10.66 -18.93
C ASN A 2 17.46 10.23 -18.54
N ASN A 3 17.35 9.39 -17.54
CA ASN A 3 16.11 8.93 -16.88
C ASN A 3 15.43 10.05 -16.05
N ALA A 4 15.21 11.21 -16.65
CA ALA A 4 14.81 12.41 -15.91
C ALA A 4 13.29 12.71 -15.94
N PHE A 5 12.42 11.75 -16.31
CA PHE A 5 11.04 12.14 -16.61
C PHE A 5 10.03 12.11 -15.46
N CYS A 6 10.28 11.41 -14.37
CA CYS A 6 9.30 11.34 -13.28
C CYS A 6 9.68 12.11 -12.00
N GLY A 7 10.98 12.21 -11.71
CA GLY A 7 11.44 12.83 -10.47
C GLY A 7 11.38 14.37 -10.46
N SER A 8 11.56 15.02 -11.60
CA SER A 8 11.66 16.48 -11.67
C SER A 8 10.33 17.19 -11.35
N PHE A 9 9.21 16.58 -11.69
CA PHE A 9 7.90 17.20 -11.48
C PHE A 9 7.49 17.26 -10.00
N LEU A 10 7.81 16.23 -9.23
CA LEU A 10 7.43 16.16 -7.82
C LEU A 10 8.42 16.92 -6.91
N SER A 11 9.69 17.07 -7.31
CA SER A 11 10.71 17.80 -6.54
C SER A 11 10.43 19.30 -6.46
N GLU A 12 9.60 19.84 -7.36
CA GLU A 12 9.19 21.24 -7.35
C GLU A 12 8.11 21.56 -6.30
N TYR A 13 7.51 20.53 -5.66
CA TYR A 13 6.43 20.71 -4.70
C TYR A 13 6.89 20.40 -3.28
N PRO A 14 6.42 21.16 -2.26
CA PRO A 14 6.73 20.87 -0.87
C PRO A 14 6.16 19.49 -0.47
N HIS A 15 6.90 18.76 0.37
CA HIS A 15 6.56 17.42 0.85
C HIS A 15 5.20 17.29 1.54
N SER A 16 4.60 18.41 1.96
CA SER A 16 3.28 18.49 2.58
C SER A 16 2.13 18.68 1.57
N ASP A 17 2.43 18.81 0.28
CA ASP A 17 1.40 18.98 -0.75
C ASP A 17 0.54 17.72 -0.88
N ASN A 18 -0.78 17.91 -1.05
CA ASN A 18 -1.72 16.84 -1.31
C ASN A 18 -1.36 15.97 -2.52
N ARG A 19 -0.69 16.54 -3.52
CA ARG A 19 -0.19 15.79 -4.69
C ARG A 19 0.84 14.75 -4.31
N TYR A 20 1.78 15.12 -3.43
CA TYR A 20 2.80 14.22 -2.91
C TYR A 20 2.19 13.03 -2.16
N ASN A 21 1.21 13.29 -1.32
CA ASN A 21 0.47 12.25 -0.60
C ASN A 21 -0.35 11.36 -1.56
N ASN A 22 -0.91 11.95 -2.62
CA ASN A 22 -1.63 11.19 -3.63
C ASN A 22 -0.71 10.22 -4.39
N VAL A 23 0.51 10.65 -4.72
CA VAL A 23 1.50 9.76 -5.37
C VAL A 23 1.88 8.60 -4.45
N LYS A 24 2.14 8.85 -3.16
CA LYS A 24 2.42 7.79 -2.18
C LYS A 24 1.28 6.76 -2.10
N GLU A 25 0.04 7.24 -2.11
CA GLU A 25 -1.14 6.36 -2.09
C GLU A 25 -1.24 5.52 -3.36
N LEU A 26 -1.05 6.12 -4.54
CA LEU A 26 -1.07 5.40 -5.81
C LEU A 26 0.06 4.36 -5.88
N LEU A 27 1.26 4.69 -5.39
CA LEU A 27 2.38 3.74 -5.34
C LEU A 27 2.09 2.55 -4.41
N SER A 28 1.44 2.76 -3.26
CA SER A 28 1.07 1.65 -2.38
C SER A 28 0.08 0.69 -3.04
N ARG A 29 -0.88 1.20 -3.82
CA ARG A 29 -1.80 0.38 -4.63
C ARG A 29 -1.07 -0.35 -5.75
N ALA A 30 -0.22 0.37 -6.48
CA ALA A 30 0.56 -0.20 -7.58
C ALA A 30 1.47 -1.32 -7.10
N TYR A 31 2.09 -1.18 -5.93
CA TYR A 31 2.96 -2.21 -5.35
C TYR A 31 2.20 -3.47 -4.90
N LEU A 32 1.02 -3.30 -4.32
CA LEU A 32 0.21 -4.44 -3.86
C LEU A 32 -0.38 -5.24 -5.02
N THR A 33 -0.67 -4.59 -6.15
CA THR A 33 -1.33 -5.22 -7.30
C THR A 33 -0.55 -6.42 -7.88
N PRO A 34 0.74 -6.32 -8.23
CA PRO A 34 1.49 -7.46 -8.76
C PRO A 34 1.70 -8.56 -7.73
N ILE A 35 1.80 -8.22 -6.44
CA ILE A 35 1.91 -9.23 -5.37
C ILE A 35 0.65 -10.08 -5.32
N CYS A 36 -0.53 -9.46 -5.34
CA CYS A 36 -1.81 -10.18 -5.37
C CYS A 36 -1.93 -11.05 -6.62
N SER A 37 -1.58 -10.50 -7.78
CA SER A 37 -1.62 -11.23 -9.05
C SER A 37 -0.69 -12.45 -9.05
N TYR A 38 0.51 -12.30 -8.52
CA TYR A 38 1.49 -13.39 -8.45
C TYR A 38 1.01 -14.57 -7.59
N VAL A 39 0.32 -14.31 -6.50
CA VAL A 39 -0.23 -15.36 -5.62
C VAL A 39 -1.63 -15.83 -6.02
N GLY A 40 -2.16 -15.34 -7.14
CA GLY A 40 -3.50 -15.70 -7.64
C GLY A 40 -4.64 -15.11 -6.80
N ALA A 41 -4.40 -14.03 -6.07
CA ALA A 41 -5.41 -13.30 -5.33
C ALA A 41 -6.10 -12.24 -6.19
N VAL A 42 -7.36 -11.98 -5.90
CA VAL A 42 -8.11 -10.86 -6.48
C VAL A 42 -7.97 -9.64 -5.58
N LEU A 43 -7.53 -8.52 -6.14
CA LEU A 43 -7.44 -7.24 -5.45
C LEU A 43 -8.57 -6.32 -5.91
N GLU A 44 -9.41 -5.91 -4.98
CA GLU A 44 -10.46 -4.90 -5.18
C GLU A 44 -10.07 -3.62 -4.47
N ILE A 45 -9.78 -2.56 -5.22
CA ILE A 45 -9.51 -1.22 -4.67
C ILE A 45 -10.85 -0.53 -4.39
N LYS A 46 -11.01 0.00 -3.19
CA LYS A 46 -12.21 0.74 -2.80
C LYS A 46 -12.16 2.19 -3.30
N ASP A 47 -13.31 2.69 -3.72
CA ASP A 47 -13.43 4.10 -4.11
C ASP A 47 -13.32 5.00 -2.88
N ARG A 48 -12.62 6.13 -3.03
CA ARG A 48 -12.48 7.17 -1.99
C ARG A 48 -13.81 7.81 -1.59
N ASN A 49 -14.79 7.83 -2.51
CA ASN A 49 -16.08 8.45 -2.28
C ASN A 49 -17.01 7.63 -1.41
N MET A 50 -16.65 6.38 -1.11
CA MET A 50 -17.41 5.53 -0.20
C MET A 50 -16.75 5.56 1.18
N ASP A 51 -17.51 5.88 2.22
CA ASP A 51 -17.04 5.76 3.61
C ASP A 51 -16.87 4.27 3.97
N ASN A 52 -15.76 3.71 3.55
CA ASN A 52 -15.39 2.32 3.81
C ASN A 52 -14.80 2.11 5.22
N GLY A 53 -14.92 3.11 6.09
CA GLY A 53 -14.42 3.05 7.47
C GLY A 53 -12.89 2.89 7.58
N GLY A 54 -12.13 3.28 6.53
CA GLY A 54 -10.67 3.16 6.47
C GLY A 54 -10.16 1.90 5.74
N ILE A 55 -11.06 1.13 5.10
CA ILE A 55 -10.67 0.01 4.23
C ILE A 55 -10.40 0.56 2.85
N ASP A 56 -9.14 0.47 2.41
CA ASP A 56 -8.70 0.98 1.10
C ASP A 56 -8.76 -0.08 0.00
N ALA A 57 -8.63 -1.34 0.39
CA ALA A 57 -8.70 -2.47 -0.53
C ALA A 57 -9.19 -3.75 0.15
N THR A 58 -9.64 -4.70 -0.65
CA THR A 58 -9.92 -6.07 -0.23
C THR A 58 -9.12 -7.03 -1.09
N VAL A 59 -8.45 -7.97 -0.44
CA VAL A 59 -7.74 -9.07 -1.08
C VAL A 59 -8.56 -10.34 -0.87
N GLU A 60 -8.86 -11.06 -1.94
CA GLU A 60 -9.57 -12.32 -1.89
C GLU A 60 -8.75 -13.42 -2.55
N LEU A 61 -8.48 -14.47 -1.78
CA LEU A 61 -7.92 -15.72 -2.30
C LEU A 61 -9.05 -16.65 -2.65
N PRO A 62 -9.15 -17.13 -3.90
CA PRO A 62 -10.23 -18.04 -4.33
C PRO A 62 -10.16 -19.38 -3.59
N PRO A 63 -11.24 -20.14 -3.55
CA PRO A 63 -11.25 -21.49 -3.00
C PRO A 63 -10.21 -22.38 -3.71
N ASN A 64 -9.70 -23.37 -2.97
CA ASN A 64 -8.78 -24.38 -3.50
C ASN A 64 -9.11 -25.75 -2.89
N LYS A 65 -8.27 -26.77 -3.14
CA LYS A 65 -8.48 -28.14 -2.66
C LYS A 65 -8.63 -28.25 -1.14
N ASP A 66 -7.88 -27.40 -0.41
CA ASP A 66 -7.81 -27.42 1.06
C ASP A 66 -8.77 -26.42 1.71
N ARG A 67 -9.34 -25.53 0.92
CA ARG A 67 -10.24 -24.48 1.39
C ARG A 67 -11.39 -24.26 0.44
N LEU A 68 -12.57 -24.70 0.84
CA LEU A 68 -13.81 -24.66 0.04
C LEU A 68 -14.43 -23.26 -0.05
N VAL A 69 -14.02 -22.33 0.82
CA VAL A 69 -14.51 -20.95 0.84
C VAL A 69 -13.38 -19.98 0.52
N PRO A 70 -13.67 -18.83 -0.12
CA PRO A 70 -12.66 -17.81 -0.34
C PRO A 70 -12.14 -17.25 0.98
N LEU A 71 -10.85 -16.92 1.03
CA LEU A 71 -10.27 -16.17 2.12
C LEU A 71 -10.27 -14.69 1.76
N ARG A 72 -10.95 -13.88 2.55
CA ARG A 72 -11.01 -12.45 2.37
C ARG A 72 -10.22 -11.72 3.45
N ILE A 73 -9.47 -10.70 3.05
CA ILE A 73 -8.68 -9.84 3.93
C ILE A 73 -8.96 -8.39 3.52
N ASP A 74 -9.41 -7.57 4.48
CA ASP A 74 -9.52 -6.13 4.29
C ASP A 74 -8.15 -5.49 4.54
N VAL A 75 -7.80 -4.48 3.76
CA VAL A 75 -6.49 -3.83 3.81
C VAL A 75 -6.65 -2.32 3.93
N GLN A 76 -5.89 -1.72 4.85
CA GLN A 76 -5.61 -0.29 4.87
C GLN A 76 -4.22 -0.08 4.26
N LEU A 77 -4.13 0.81 3.28
CA LEU A 77 -2.89 1.14 2.58
C LEU A 77 -2.29 2.42 3.16
N LYS A 78 -1.02 2.38 3.46
CA LYS A 78 -0.22 3.54 3.86
C LYS A 78 1.12 3.51 3.16
N ALA A 79 1.73 4.68 2.97
CA ALA A 79 3.08 4.79 2.49
C ALA A 79 3.85 5.85 3.27
N THR A 80 5.11 5.60 3.53
CA THR A 80 6.00 6.53 4.22
C THR A 80 7.40 6.51 3.60
N SER A 81 8.02 7.68 3.49
CA SER A 81 9.43 7.83 3.14
C SER A 81 10.32 8.13 4.35
N SER A 82 9.73 8.16 5.56
CA SER A 82 10.44 8.40 6.81
C SER A 82 9.96 7.38 7.85
N PRO A 83 10.30 6.10 7.68
CA PRO A 83 9.86 5.04 8.58
C PRO A 83 10.50 5.24 9.96
N ARG A 84 9.72 5.05 11.02
CA ARG A 84 10.25 4.97 12.39
C ARG A 84 10.44 3.50 12.73
N ILE A 85 11.69 3.11 12.90
CA ILE A 85 12.07 1.75 13.23
C ILE A 85 12.58 1.74 14.67
N ASP A 86 12.29 0.69 15.42
CA ASP A 86 12.80 0.55 16.80
C ASP A 86 14.33 0.42 16.84
N ALA A 87 14.89 0.52 18.04
CA ALA A 87 16.34 0.49 18.24
C ALA A 87 17.00 -0.82 17.78
N ASN A 88 16.23 -1.90 17.65
CA ASN A 88 16.73 -3.22 17.22
C ASN A 88 16.60 -3.41 15.70
N GLY A 89 15.90 -2.53 14.99
CA GLY A 89 15.68 -2.65 13.56
C GLY A 89 14.56 -3.64 13.15
N ASP A 90 13.90 -4.25 14.12
CA ASP A 90 12.96 -5.36 13.88
C ASP A 90 11.51 -4.92 13.71
N ASN A 91 11.14 -3.75 14.27
CA ASN A 91 9.76 -3.30 14.30
C ASN A 91 9.57 -1.91 13.70
N LEU A 92 8.61 -1.80 12.81
CA LEU A 92 8.13 -0.53 12.28
C LEU A 92 7.09 0.06 13.24
N GLN A 93 7.29 1.31 13.65
CA GLN A 93 6.33 2.08 14.42
C GLN A 93 5.50 2.94 13.49
N PHE A 94 4.20 2.80 13.55
CA PHE A 94 3.26 3.55 12.73
C PHE A 94 2.16 4.17 13.58
N ASP A 95 1.99 5.50 13.48
CA ASP A 95 0.93 6.21 14.19
C ASP A 95 -0.42 6.01 13.49
N MET A 96 -1.39 5.58 14.24
CA MET A 96 -2.75 5.33 13.78
C MET A 96 -3.76 6.03 14.69
N LYS A 97 -4.86 6.51 14.10
CA LYS A 97 -5.98 7.01 14.90
C LYS A 97 -6.52 5.89 15.79
N VAL A 98 -6.78 6.20 17.07
CA VAL A 98 -7.28 5.23 18.05
C VAL A 98 -8.56 4.53 17.57
N GLU A 99 -9.46 5.27 16.93
CA GLU A 99 -10.69 4.72 16.37
C GLU A 99 -10.43 3.68 15.28
N THR A 100 -9.48 3.96 14.37
CA THR A 100 -9.07 3.01 13.32
C THR A 100 -8.48 1.75 13.94
N PHE A 101 -7.59 1.90 14.92
CA PHE A 101 -7.02 0.77 15.65
C PHE A 101 -8.10 -0.09 16.33
N ARG A 102 -9.07 0.53 17.00
CA ARG A 102 -10.19 -0.18 17.62
C ARG A 102 -11.04 -0.95 16.61
N ARG A 103 -11.28 -0.37 15.44
CA ARG A 103 -12.00 -1.05 14.35
C ARG A 103 -11.20 -2.23 13.81
N MET A 104 -9.90 -2.07 13.57
CA MET A 104 -9.01 -3.13 13.07
C MET A 104 -8.90 -4.29 14.06
N SER A 105 -8.76 -4.01 15.34
CA SER A 105 -8.59 -5.02 16.39
C SER A 105 -9.89 -5.64 16.88
N SER A 106 -11.04 -5.25 16.34
CA SER A 106 -12.34 -5.76 16.77
C SER A 106 -12.49 -7.25 16.46
N LYS A 107 -12.80 -8.05 17.49
CA LYS A 107 -13.10 -9.49 17.35
C LYS A 107 -14.44 -9.80 16.65
N LYS A 108 -15.28 -8.77 16.43
CA LYS A 108 -16.59 -8.91 15.76
C LYS A 108 -16.52 -8.80 14.25
N ARG A 109 -15.32 -8.70 13.67
CA ARG A 109 -15.14 -8.64 12.21
C ARG A 109 -15.34 -10.01 11.57
N CYS A 110 -15.93 -10.01 10.39
CA CYS A 110 -16.10 -11.22 9.60
C CYS A 110 -14.82 -11.67 8.87
N CYS A 111 -13.86 -10.76 8.67
CA CYS A 111 -12.58 -11.05 8.05
C CYS A 111 -11.45 -10.22 8.70
N PRO A 112 -10.20 -10.68 8.62
CA PRO A 112 -9.05 -9.91 9.09
C PRO A 112 -8.95 -8.56 8.39
N TRP A 113 -8.42 -7.56 9.12
CA TRP A 113 -8.07 -6.27 8.55
C TRP A 113 -6.59 -5.98 8.82
N LEU A 114 -5.82 -5.84 7.78
CA LEU A 114 -4.38 -5.64 7.84
C LEU A 114 -4.00 -4.20 7.48
N LEU A 115 -2.98 -3.68 8.13
CA LEU A 115 -2.29 -2.48 7.72
C LEU A 115 -1.13 -2.87 6.80
N PHE A 116 -1.18 -2.41 5.56
CA PHE A 116 -0.08 -2.53 4.61
C PHE A 116 0.65 -1.19 4.53
N VAL A 117 1.94 -1.16 4.88
CA VAL A 117 2.77 0.04 4.86
C VAL A 117 3.85 -0.12 3.81
N LEU A 118 3.78 0.68 2.74
CA LEU A 118 4.86 0.78 1.77
C LEU A 118 5.94 1.73 2.29
N ILE A 119 7.15 1.24 2.42
CA ILE A 119 8.32 2.06 2.75
C ILE A 119 8.97 2.50 1.44
N LEU A 120 8.97 3.80 1.22
CA LEU A 120 9.58 4.43 0.06
C LEU A 120 10.98 4.94 0.42
N PRO A 121 11.91 5.02 -0.54
CA PRO A 121 13.16 5.72 -0.36
C PRO A 121 12.93 7.17 0.11
N GLU A 122 13.92 7.75 0.79
CA GLU A 122 13.87 9.15 1.22
C GLU A 122 13.89 10.08 0.01
N ASP A 123 14.73 9.77 -0.99
CA ASP A 123 14.78 10.52 -2.25
C ASP A 123 13.61 10.13 -3.15
N ILE A 124 12.83 11.12 -3.54
CA ILE A 124 11.67 10.97 -4.41
C ILE A 124 12.05 10.45 -5.82
N HIS A 125 13.27 10.72 -6.27
CA HIS A 125 13.77 10.25 -7.57
C HIS A 125 13.93 8.73 -7.63
N ASP A 126 14.04 8.08 -6.47
CA ASP A 126 14.16 6.62 -6.34
C ASP A 126 12.79 5.91 -6.18
N TRP A 127 11.67 6.66 -6.13
CA TRP A 127 10.36 6.04 -5.91
C TRP A 127 9.87 5.21 -7.08
N VAL A 128 10.23 5.62 -8.30
CA VAL A 128 9.89 4.89 -9.52
C VAL A 128 11.10 4.87 -10.43
N VAL A 129 11.62 3.69 -10.66
CA VAL A 129 12.70 3.47 -11.64
C VAL A 129 12.11 2.67 -12.78
N VAL A 130 12.15 3.24 -13.98
CA VAL A 130 11.73 2.58 -15.22
C VAL A 130 12.97 2.21 -15.99
N ASN A 131 13.15 0.90 -16.23
CA ASN A 131 14.25 0.37 -17.02
C ASN A 131 13.66 -0.26 -18.29
N GLU A 132 14.07 0.25 -19.44
CA GLU A 132 13.59 -0.23 -20.75
C GLU A 132 13.85 -1.73 -20.97
N ASN A 133 14.87 -2.28 -20.32
CA ASN A 133 15.23 -3.70 -20.46
C ASN A 133 14.35 -4.65 -19.61
N GLU A 134 13.59 -4.15 -18.67
CA GLU A 134 12.73 -4.97 -17.79
C GLU A 134 11.27 -5.03 -18.26
N LEU A 135 10.90 -4.24 -19.26
CA LEU A 135 9.57 -4.27 -19.87
C LEU A 135 9.47 -5.22 -21.08
N ILE A 136 10.52 -5.93 -21.43
CA ILE A 136 10.61 -6.77 -22.64
C ILE A 136 10.57 -8.27 -22.30
N GLU A 137 10.57 -8.66 -21.04
CA GLU A 137 10.34 -10.04 -20.62
C GLU A 137 8.87 -10.20 -20.20
#